data_9e4090df7dd573494d2468b03e70e7db
#
_entry.id   9e4090df7dd573494d2468b03e70e7db
#
_cell.length_a   1.000
_cell.length_b   1.000
_cell.length_c   1.000
_cell.angle_alpha   90.00
_cell.angle_beta   90.00
_cell.angle_gamma   90.00
#
_symmetry.space_group_name_H-M   'P 1'
#
loop_
_entity.id
_entity.type
_entity.pdbx_description
1 polymer ?
#
loop_
_entity_poly.entity_id
_entity_poly.type
_entity_poly.pdbx_seq_one_letter_code
_entity_poly.pdbx_strand_id
1 'polypeptide(L)'
;ENPPVGIGDWTEPWSQAEMPVTEELVADAASKSDKAIIVLGRTAGESKDASNTEGSFLLTDDERDMIQKVTNQFDHVAVLLNVGNIIDMSWVEEYGVESVMYVWHGGMEGGKAVADVVSGDVPASGKLSDTIAMSYEDYPSAGNFGNNEYNNYVEDIYVGYRYFETFAPDKVLYPFGFGLTYTDFAVETVDGKIEVTVNVTNTGDYKGKQVVQVYYGAPQGELGKAAKSLAGFAKTGLLQPGDSQEMTISYDVDQMASYDDAGKTGHKSAYVLEAGDYPVYVGTSVRDCDVVYTHTEPGLRVVEQLQEVMAVDPDHAFERMAATEDAEGNIVMEMEPVPTRTVDVNERI
;
A
#
# COMPACT_ATOMS: atom_id res chain seq x y z
N GLU A 1 -23.71 20.85 17.27
CA GLU A 1 -23.95 19.40 17.09
C GLU A 1 -24.68 19.23 15.76
N ASN A 2 -24.04 18.59 14.79
CA ASN A 2 -24.73 18.19 13.57
C ASN A 2 -25.75 17.10 13.92
N PRO A 3 -27.01 17.16 13.45
CA PRO A 3 -27.97 16.11 13.71
C PRO A 3 -27.42 14.80 13.09
N PRO A 4 -27.62 13.67 13.74
CA PRO A 4 -27.24 12.39 13.16
C PRO A 4 -27.97 12.22 11.83
N VAL A 5 -27.21 11.99 10.78
CA VAL A 5 -27.73 11.62 9.46
C VAL A 5 -28.38 10.24 9.64
N GLY A 6 -29.54 10.02 9.02
CA GLY A 6 -30.28 8.77 9.20
C GLY A 6 -29.47 7.55 8.79
N ILE A 7 -29.65 6.43 9.46
CA ILE A 7 -28.99 5.15 9.13
C ILE A 7 -29.33 4.81 7.66
N GLY A 8 -28.28 4.71 6.83
CA GLY A 8 -28.41 4.39 5.40
C GLY A 8 -28.56 5.61 4.48
N ASP A 9 -28.27 6.82 4.97
CA ASP A 9 -28.24 8.01 4.11
C ASP A 9 -26.93 8.06 3.29
N TRP A 10 -27.06 7.79 2.01
CA TRP A 10 -25.94 7.83 1.03
C TRP A 10 -25.41 9.24 0.76
N THR A 11 -26.06 10.28 1.31
CA THR A 11 -25.66 11.69 1.14
C THR A 11 -24.72 12.17 2.27
N GLU A 12 -24.36 11.31 3.20
CA GLU A 12 -23.43 11.67 4.27
C GLU A 12 -22.13 12.22 3.69
N PRO A 13 -21.60 13.38 4.16
CA PRO A 13 -20.38 13.97 3.63
C PRO A 13 -19.16 13.11 3.99
N TRP A 14 -18.06 13.28 3.25
CA TRP A 14 -16.77 12.62 3.51
C TRP A 14 -16.22 12.92 4.91
N SER A 15 -16.33 14.16 5.34
CA SER A 15 -15.95 14.61 6.67
C SER A 15 -17.11 15.38 7.32
N GLN A 16 -17.20 15.33 8.63
CA GLN A 16 -18.07 16.21 9.40
C GLN A 16 -17.38 17.56 9.58
N ALA A 17 -18.16 18.63 9.73
CA ALA A 17 -17.60 19.93 10.03
C ALA A 17 -16.87 19.90 11.38
N GLU A 18 -15.63 20.31 11.38
CA GLU A 18 -14.85 20.42 12.61
C GLU A 18 -15.35 21.55 13.50
N MET A 19 -15.18 21.38 14.80
CA MET A 19 -15.40 22.46 15.76
C MET A 19 -14.22 23.45 15.66
N PRO A 20 -14.46 24.73 15.38
CA PRO A 20 -13.38 25.72 15.37
C PRO A 20 -12.64 25.74 16.72
N VAL A 21 -11.33 25.58 16.69
CA VAL A 21 -10.47 25.58 17.86
C VAL A 21 -9.83 26.96 17.99
N THR A 22 -10.03 27.64 19.15
CA THR A 22 -9.44 28.96 19.40
C THR A 22 -8.06 28.82 20.04
N GLU A 23 -7.22 29.88 19.85
CA GLU A 23 -5.90 29.95 20.48
C GLU A 23 -5.99 29.83 22.02
N GLU A 24 -7.03 30.47 22.64
CA GLU A 24 -7.22 30.46 24.09
C GLU A 24 -7.56 29.03 24.59
N LEU A 25 -8.36 28.26 23.81
CA LEU A 25 -8.69 26.88 24.16
C LEU A 25 -7.46 26.00 24.12
N VAL A 26 -6.63 26.14 23.07
CA VAL A 26 -5.38 25.38 22.92
C VAL A 26 -4.39 25.74 24.01
N ALA A 27 -4.21 27.04 24.31
CA ALA A 27 -3.32 27.49 25.37
C ALA A 27 -3.78 27.02 26.77
N ASP A 28 -5.08 27.02 27.04
CA ASP A 28 -5.63 26.47 28.30
C ASP A 28 -5.33 24.96 28.41
N ALA A 29 -5.51 24.21 27.33
CA ALA A 29 -5.19 22.79 27.29
C ALA A 29 -3.68 22.53 27.45
N ALA A 30 -2.82 23.27 26.76
CA ALA A 30 -1.36 23.16 26.85
C ALA A 30 -0.82 23.53 28.25
N SER A 31 -1.53 24.37 28.99
CA SER A 31 -1.19 24.62 30.40
C SER A 31 -1.38 23.44 31.33
N LYS A 32 -2.08 22.38 30.89
CA LYS A 32 -2.46 21.21 31.67
C LYS A 32 -1.78 19.90 31.20
N SER A 33 -1.26 19.87 29.98
CA SER A 33 -0.61 18.72 29.38
C SER A 33 0.48 19.18 28.41
N ASP A 34 1.56 18.42 28.31
CA ASP A 34 2.60 18.56 27.28
C ASP A 34 2.30 17.75 26.01
N LYS A 35 1.20 16.99 26.02
CA LYS A 35 0.82 16.07 24.93
C LYS A 35 -0.58 16.38 24.43
N ALA A 36 -0.74 16.30 23.11
CA ALA A 36 -2.04 16.39 22.44
C ALA A 36 -2.25 15.20 21.49
N ILE A 37 -3.49 14.76 21.39
CA ILE A 37 -3.94 13.78 20.40
C ILE A 37 -5.03 14.43 19.56
N ILE A 38 -4.81 14.50 18.25
CA ILE A 38 -5.78 14.92 17.26
C ILE A 38 -6.37 13.69 16.60
N VAL A 39 -7.68 13.63 16.40
CA VAL A 39 -8.35 12.56 15.65
C VAL A 39 -8.96 13.17 14.40
N LEU A 40 -8.50 12.73 13.23
CA LEU A 40 -9.09 13.08 11.95
C LEU A 40 -9.96 11.94 11.45
N GLY A 41 -11.19 12.25 11.05
CA GLY A 41 -12.16 11.28 10.60
C GLY A 41 -12.56 11.47 9.14
N ARG A 42 -12.81 10.36 8.45
CA ARG A 42 -13.45 10.34 7.12
C ARG A 42 -14.51 9.28 7.10
N THR A 43 -15.66 9.60 6.50
CA THR A 43 -16.69 8.62 6.19
C THR A 43 -16.16 7.65 5.14
N ALA A 44 -16.47 6.37 5.27
CA ALA A 44 -16.21 5.36 4.24
C ALA A 44 -17.47 4.56 3.97
N GLY A 45 -17.52 3.91 2.83
CA GLY A 45 -18.62 3.07 2.44
C GLY A 45 -18.77 2.96 0.93
N GLU A 46 -19.76 2.21 0.50
CA GLU A 46 -20.12 2.06 -0.90
C GLU A 46 -20.46 3.43 -1.51
N SER A 47 -20.01 3.66 -2.74
CA SER A 47 -20.14 4.95 -3.46
C SER A 47 -19.41 6.13 -2.79
N LYS A 48 -18.43 5.86 -1.97
CA LYS A 48 -17.57 6.84 -1.31
C LYS A 48 -16.13 6.73 -1.82
N ASP A 49 -15.94 6.95 -3.12
CA ASP A 49 -14.62 6.99 -3.73
C ASP A 49 -13.91 8.29 -3.37
N ALA A 50 -12.63 8.22 -3.01
CA ALA A 50 -11.84 9.39 -2.68
C ALA A 50 -11.70 10.31 -3.90
N SER A 51 -11.75 11.61 -3.66
CA SER A 51 -11.51 12.66 -4.66
C SER A 51 -10.44 13.61 -4.16
N ASN A 52 -9.73 14.28 -5.07
CA ASN A 52 -8.72 15.28 -4.73
C ASN A 52 -9.38 16.59 -4.27
N THR A 53 -10.13 16.51 -3.17
CA THR A 53 -10.87 17.63 -2.60
C THR A 53 -10.70 17.66 -1.08
N GLU A 54 -10.93 18.84 -0.50
CA GLU A 54 -10.95 19.04 0.96
C GLU A 54 -12.02 18.17 1.63
N GLY A 55 -11.65 17.59 2.77
CA GLY A 55 -12.50 16.67 3.53
C GLY A 55 -12.62 15.28 2.92
N SER A 56 -12.07 15.02 1.72
CA SER A 56 -11.90 13.70 1.14
C SER A 56 -10.41 13.29 1.21
N PHE A 57 -9.65 13.44 0.14
CA PHE A 57 -8.21 13.15 0.14
C PHE A 57 -7.41 14.23 0.88
N LEU A 58 -7.76 15.50 0.70
CA LEU A 58 -7.09 16.65 1.31
C LEU A 58 -7.70 16.99 2.68
N LEU A 59 -6.88 17.60 3.55
CA LEU A 59 -7.38 18.23 4.78
C LEU A 59 -8.29 19.42 4.45
N THR A 60 -9.31 19.65 5.28
CA THR A 60 -10.07 20.90 5.28
C THR A 60 -9.26 22.06 5.86
N ASP A 61 -9.68 23.28 5.59
CA ASP A 61 -9.06 24.47 6.20
C ASP A 61 -9.16 24.45 7.74
N ASP A 62 -10.28 23.98 8.29
CA ASP A 62 -10.46 23.87 9.75
C ASP A 62 -9.55 22.81 10.37
N GLU A 63 -9.31 21.69 9.68
CA GLU A 63 -8.35 20.67 10.13
C GLU A 63 -6.91 21.19 10.11
N ARG A 64 -6.50 21.91 9.06
CA ARG A 64 -5.18 22.55 8.97
C ARG A 64 -5.00 23.59 10.08
N ASP A 65 -5.98 24.45 10.29
CA ASP A 65 -5.96 25.46 11.35
C ASP A 65 -5.85 24.82 12.74
N MET A 66 -6.61 23.76 13.00
CA MET A 66 -6.53 23.01 14.26
C MET A 66 -5.14 22.39 14.46
N ILE A 67 -4.60 21.67 13.45
CA ILE A 67 -3.27 21.06 13.54
C ILE A 67 -2.22 22.13 13.81
N GLN A 68 -2.22 23.24 13.06
CA GLN A 68 -1.26 24.32 13.23
C GLN A 68 -1.30 24.94 14.63
N LYS A 69 -2.50 25.23 15.18
CA LYS A 69 -2.64 25.77 16.52
C LYS A 69 -2.14 24.81 17.59
N VAL A 70 -2.45 23.52 17.43
CA VAL A 70 -2.04 22.50 18.41
C VAL A 70 -0.53 22.28 18.36
N THR A 71 0.07 22.12 17.18
CA THR A 71 1.52 21.93 17.04
C THR A 71 2.34 23.13 17.50
N ASN A 72 1.76 24.32 17.44
CA ASN A 72 2.42 25.54 17.97
C ASN A 72 2.44 25.64 19.50
N GLN A 73 1.62 24.88 20.22
CA GLN A 73 1.42 25.00 21.67
C GLN A 73 1.85 23.77 22.47
N PHE A 74 1.88 22.60 21.84
CA PHE A 74 2.22 21.34 22.49
C PHE A 74 3.58 20.82 22.02
N ASP A 75 4.38 20.33 22.97
CA ASP A 75 5.68 19.74 22.68
C ASP A 75 5.55 18.37 21.98
N HIS A 76 4.47 17.63 22.28
CA HIS A 76 4.21 16.31 21.73
C HIS A 76 2.82 16.20 21.12
N VAL A 77 2.75 15.98 19.80
CA VAL A 77 1.49 15.86 19.06
C VAL A 77 1.42 14.54 18.31
N ALA A 78 0.37 13.78 18.58
CA ALA A 78 0.03 12.58 17.83
C ALA A 78 -1.28 12.79 17.04
N VAL A 79 -1.31 12.36 15.78
CA VAL A 79 -2.52 12.39 14.95
C VAL A 79 -2.98 10.98 14.67
N LEU A 80 -4.25 10.68 14.97
CA LEU A 80 -4.92 9.41 14.71
C LEU A 80 -5.83 9.57 13.50
N LEU A 81 -5.60 8.79 12.46
CA LEU A 81 -6.38 8.80 11.23
C LEU A 81 -7.46 7.71 11.27
N ASN A 82 -8.68 8.10 11.64
CA ASN A 82 -9.86 7.23 11.61
C ASN A 82 -10.55 7.34 10.24
N VAL A 83 -9.91 6.77 9.23
CA VAL A 83 -10.26 6.90 7.81
C VAL A 83 -10.33 5.53 7.15
N GLY A 84 -11.18 5.39 6.13
CA GLY A 84 -11.30 4.13 5.38
C GLY A 84 -10.41 4.04 4.15
N ASN A 85 -9.87 5.19 3.68
CA ASN A 85 -9.00 5.32 2.53
C ASN A 85 -7.69 6.00 2.93
N ILE A 86 -6.67 5.92 2.08
CA ILE A 86 -5.49 6.78 2.24
C ILE A 86 -5.88 8.24 1.97
N ILE A 87 -5.22 9.16 2.67
CA ILE A 87 -5.37 10.61 2.50
C ILE A 87 -4.01 11.23 2.24
N ASP A 88 -3.99 12.48 1.79
CA ASP A 88 -2.76 13.25 1.71
C ASP A 88 -2.05 13.29 3.07
N MET A 89 -0.73 13.10 3.04
CA MET A 89 0.12 13.09 4.23
C MET A 89 1.23 14.16 4.19
N SER A 90 1.21 15.06 3.21
CA SER A 90 2.21 16.13 3.06
C SER A 90 2.24 17.08 4.27
N TRP A 91 1.10 17.26 4.92
CA TRP A 91 0.92 18.09 6.11
C TRP A 91 1.71 17.61 7.34
N VAL A 92 2.13 16.34 7.38
CA VAL A 92 2.88 15.78 8.53
C VAL A 92 4.23 16.51 8.69
N GLU A 93 4.96 16.67 7.59
CA GLU A 93 6.21 17.42 7.56
C GLU A 93 5.96 18.92 7.66
N GLU A 94 4.96 19.45 6.96
CA GLU A 94 4.59 20.87 6.93
C GLU A 94 4.33 21.43 8.32
N TYR A 95 3.57 20.71 9.16
CA TYR A 95 3.23 21.14 10.52
C TYR A 95 4.13 20.54 11.61
N GLY A 96 5.12 19.73 11.24
CA GLY A 96 6.05 19.11 12.18
C GLY A 96 5.36 18.14 13.16
N VAL A 97 4.37 17.39 12.69
CA VAL A 97 3.66 16.42 13.53
C VAL A 97 4.59 15.25 13.88
N GLU A 98 4.78 15.01 15.18
CA GLU A 98 5.74 14.05 15.71
C GLU A 98 5.34 12.59 15.43
N SER A 99 4.04 12.27 15.50
CA SER A 99 3.53 10.92 15.36
C SER A 99 2.20 10.86 14.63
N VAL A 100 2.06 9.92 13.71
CA VAL A 100 0.80 9.64 13.01
C VAL A 100 0.50 8.15 13.07
N MET A 101 -0.75 7.81 13.33
CA MET A 101 -1.23 6.44 13.33
C MET A 101 -2.47 6.30 12.44
N TYR A 102 -2.39 5.46 11.41
CA TYR A 102 -3.56 4.99 10.70
C TYR A 102 -4.29 3.97 11.57
N VAL A 103 -5.42 4.36 12.12
CA VAL A 103 -6.26 3.47 12.95
C VAL A 103 -7.37 2.82 12.13
N TRP A 104 -7.56 3.27 10.91
CA TRP A 104 -8.59 2.83 9.97
C TRP A 104 -9.99 2.91 10.61
N HIS A 105 -10.94 2.11 10.14
CA HIS A 105 -12.26 1.97 10.75
C HIS A 105 -12.29 0.75 11.68
N GLY A 106 -12.24 1.00 12.97
CA GLY A 106 -12.36 -0.04 13.98
C GLY A 106 -13.80 -0.57 14.09
N GLY A 107 -13.94 -1.83 14.53
CA GLY A 107 -15.24 -2.41 14.91
C GLY A 107 -15.73 -1.88 16.26
N MET A 108 -16.65 -2.61 16.89
CA MET A 108 -17.27 -2.21 18.18
C MET A 108 -16.26 -1.95 19.31
N GLU A 109 -15.12 -2.65 19.30
CA GLU A 109 -14.01 -2.49 20.26
C GLU A 109 -12.89 -1.57 19.76
N GLY A 110 -13.11 -0.87 18.63
CA GLY A 110 -12.08 -0.06 17.96
C GLY A 110 -11.48 1.00 18.87
N GLY A 111 -12.28 1.74 19.60
CA GLY A 111 -11.80 2.76 20.53
C GLY A 111 -10.91 2.19 21.64
N LYS A 112 -11.25 1.01 22.17
CA LYS A 112 -10.43 0.32 23.16
C LYS A 112 -9.10 -0.13 22.55
N ALA A 113 -9.12 -0.72 21.35
CA ALA A 113 -7.92 -1.18 20.65
C ALA A 113 -6.95 -0.01 20.37
N VAL A 114 -7.47 1.15 19.93
CA VAL A 114 -6.68 2.36 19.72
C VAL A 114 -6.07 2.85 21.04
N ALA A 115 -6.85 2.90 22.12
CA ALA A 115 -6.35 3.30 23.44
C ALA A 115 -5.24 2.37 23.93
N ASP A 116 -5.40 1.05 23.78
CA ASP A 116 -4.39 0.06 24.17
C ASP A 116 -3.07 0.24 23.39
N VAL A 117 -3.14 0.65 22.10
CA VAL A 117 -1.93 0.92 21.30
C VAL A 117 -1.31 2.26 21.67
N VAL A 118 -2.10 3.32 21.81
CA VAL A 118 -1.60 4.67 22.16
C VAL A 118 -0.98 4.68 23.56
N SER A 119 -1.53 3.91 24.52
CA SER A 119 -0.95 3.78 25.87
C SER A 119 0.32 2.92 25.92
N GLY A 120 0.61 2.14 24.86
CA GLY A 120 1.71 1.17 24.85
C GLY A 120 1.38 -0.18 25.51
N ASP A 121 0.13 -0.39 25.96
CA ASP A 121 -0.31 -1.69 26.50
C ASP A 121 -0.22 -2.78 25.42
N VAL A 122 -0.50 -2.42 24.19
CA VAL A 122 -0.32 -3.24 22.99
C VAL A 122 0.69 -2.54 22.05
N PRO A 123 1.76 -3.20 21.61
CA PRO A 123 2.71 -2.59 20.69
C PRO A 123 2.11 -2.36 19.32
N ALA A 124 2.35 -1.18 18.74
CA ALA A 124 2.07 -0.93 17.33
C ALA A 124 2.85 -1.92 16.47
N SER A 125 2.18 -2.61 15.56
CA SER A 125 2.78 -3.66 14.73
C SER A 125 2.05 -3.87 13.41
N GLY A 126 1.19 -2.93 13.02
CA GLY A 126 0.56 -2.85 11.71
C GLY A 126 1.56 -2.35 10.66
N LYS A 127 1.33 -2.74 9.41
CA LYS A 127 2.09 -2.26 8.26
C LYS A 127 1.11 -1.65 7.26
N LEU A 128 1.55 -0.62 6.53
CA LEU A 128 0.74 -0.03 5.46
C LEU A 128 0.48 -1.06 4.37
N SER A 129 -0.80 -1.23 4.03
CA SER A 129 -1.25 -2.05 2.91
C SER A 129 -1.26 -1.30 1.57
N ASP A 130 -0.90 -0.02 1.61
CA ASP A 130 -0.89 0.90 0.48
C ASP A 130 0.44 1.66 0.40
N THR A 131 0.74 2.20 -0.79
CA THR A 131 1.77 3.20 -0.96
C THR A 131 1.14 4.58 -0.84
N ILE A 132 1.69 5.45 0.00
CA ILE A 132 1.27 6.83 0.11
C ILE A 132 2.19 7.68 -0.76
N ALA A 133 1.64 8.27 -1.81
CA ALA A 133 2.36 9.14 -2.73
C ALA A 133 2.51 10.57 -2.17
N MET A 134 3.38 11.35 -2.79
CA MET A 134 3.59 12.76 -2.44
C MET A 134 2.39 13.63 -2.82
N SER A 135 1.65 13.27 -3.88
CA SER A 135 0.44 13.97 -4.32
C SER A 135 -0.58 13.01 -4.92
N TYR A 136 -1.82 13.47 -5.05
CA TYR A 136 -2.89 12.71 -5.68
C TYR A 136 -2.59 12.39 -7.15
N GLU A 137 -1.99 13.33 -7.86
CA GLU A 137 -1.65 13.21 -9.27
C GLU A 137 -0.53 12.19 -9.55
N ASP A 138 0.22 11.80 -8.53
CA ASP A 138 1.26 10.78 -8.65
C ASP A 138 0.70 9.35 -8.75
N TYR A 139 -0.59 9.13 -8.43
CA TYR A 139 -1.23 7.82 -8.59
C TYR A 139 -1.58 7.57 -10.06
N PRO A 140 -1.24 6.40 -10.62
CA PRO A 140 -1.42 6.13 -12.06
C PRO A 140 -2.88 6.18 -12.51
N SER A 141 -3.83 5.91 -11.62
CA SER A 141 -5.27 5.95 -11.89
C SER A 141 -5.91 7.32 -11.71
N ALA A 142 -5.19 8.33 -11.20
CA ALA A 142 -5.77 9.65 -10.88
C ALA A 142 -6.47 10.33 -12.07
N GLY A 143 -5.97 10.09 -13.28
CA GLY A 143 -6.51 10.72 -14.49
C GLY A 143 -7.66 9.97 -15.19
N ASN A 144 -7.94 8.71 -14.81
CA ASN A 144 -8.90 7.85 -15.50
C ASN A 144 -9.89 7.11 -14.60
N PHE A 145 -9.85 7.34 -13.30
CA PHE A 145 -10.75 6.75 -12.32
C PHE A 145 -12.12 7.45 -12.30
N GLY A 146 -13.17 6.67 -12.03
CA GLY A 146 -14.51 7.22 -11.75
C GLY A 146 -15.40 7.48 -12.95
N ASN A 147 -15.14 6.88 -14.12
CA ASN A 147 -16.05 6.92 -15.24
C ASN A 147 -17.25 5.98 -14.99
N ASN A 148 -18.48 6.51 -15.13
CA ASN A 148 -19.71 5.76 -14.88
C ASN A 148 -20.14 4.85 -16.04
N GLU A 149 -19.58 5.02 -17.24
CA GLU A 149 -19.92 4.24 -18.43
C GLU A 149 -18.91 3.11 -18.69
N TYR A 150 -17.62 3.37 -18.47
CA TYR A 150 -16.54 2.39 -18.63
C TYR A 150 -15.33 2.78 -17.78
N ASN A 151 -14.50 1.81 -17.44
CA ASN A 151 -13.19 2.03 -16.83
C ASN A 151 -12.12 1.29 -17.64
N ASN A 152 -11.10 2.02 -18.08
CA ASN A 152 -9.92 1.45 -18.70
C ASN A 152 -8.88 1.21 -17.61
N TYR A 153 -8.44 -0.04 -17.46
CA TYR A 153 -7.39 -0.42 -16.50
C TYR A 153 -6.00 -0.10 -17.06
N VAL A 154 -5.72 1.19 -17.22
CA VAL A 154 -4.51 1.72 -17.87
C VAL A 154 -3.24 1.29 -17.11
N GLU A 155 -3.30 1.22 -15.79
CA GLU A 155 -2.21 0.79 -14.94
C GLU A 155 -1.90 -0.71 -15.02
N ASP A 156 -2.83 -1.54 -15.53
CA ASP A 156 -2.68 -2.99 -15.66
C ASP A 156 -2.15 -3.65 -14.36
N ILE A 157 -1.00 -4.36 -14.43
CA ILE A 157 -0.36 -4.99 -13.28
C ILE A 157 0.33 -4.00 -12.34
N TYR A 158 0.54 -2.74 -12.79
CA TYR A 158 1.29 -1.71 -12.06
C TYR A 158 0.37 -0.95 -11.10
N VAL A 159 -0.23 -1.65 -10.16
CA VAL A 159 -1.10 -1.11 -9.12
C VAL A 159 -0.32 -0.89 -7.82
N GLY A 160 -0.51 0.27 -7.18
CA GLY A 160 0.10 0.59 -5.89
C GLY A 160 1.64 0.54 -5.94
N TYR A 161 2.27 -0.17 -5.00
CA TYR A 161 3.73 -0.26 -4.92
C TYR A 161 4.38 -0.84 -6.19
N ARG A 162 3.67 -1.68 -6.96
CA ARG A 162 4.21 -2.21 -8.22
C ARG A 162 4.45 -1.09 -9.24
N TYR A 163 3.57 -0.11 -9.31
CA TYR A 163 3.79 1.10 -10.10
C TYR A 163 4.95 1.92 -9.55
N PHE A 164 4.86 2.29 -8.28
CA PHE A 164 5.82 3.20 -7.68
C PHE A 164 7.24 2.66 -7.68
N GLU A 165 7.45 1.40 -7.26
CA GLU A 165 8.79 0.81 -7.23
C GLU A 165 9.36 0.52 -8.64
N THR A 166 8.51 0.50 -9.68
CA THR A 166 8.94 0.25 -11.06
C THR A 166 9.23 1.55 -11.80
N PHE A 167 8.35 2.55 -11.70
CA PHE A 167 8.38 3.74 -12.56
C PHE A 167 8.56 5.06 -11.83
N ALA A 168 8.18 5.14 -10.55
CA ALA A 168 8.08 6.42 -9.83
C ALA A 168 8.54 6.33 -8.37
N PRO A 169 9.74 5.76 -8.07
CA PRO A 169 10.18 5.58 -6.69
C PRO A 169 10.41 6.89 -5.94
N ASP A 170 10.68 7.98 -6.64
CA ASP A 170 10.85 9.33 -6.12
C ASP A 170 9.52 10.01 -5.72
N LYS A 171 8.37 9.43 -6.09
CA LYS A 171 7.03 9.95 -5.79
C LYS A 171 6.41 9.34 -4.52
N VAL A 172 7.13 8.50 -3.81
CA VAL A 172 6.63 7.81 -2.62
C VAL A 172 6.98 8.58 -1.36
N LEU A 173 5.95 8.93 -0.57
CA LEU A 173 6.11 9.50 0.76
C LEU A 173 6.25 8.39 1.82
N TYR A 174 5.34 7.41 1.83
CA TYR A 174 5.43 6.21 2.67
C TYR A 174 5.25 4.94 1.83
N PRO A 175 6.22 4.01 1.84
CA PRO A 175 6.17 2.83 0.98
C PRO A 175 5.20 1.77 1.52
N PHE A 176 4.74 0.89 0.63
CA PHE A 176 4.01 -0.31 1.00
C PHE A 176 4.80 -1.15 2.03
N GLY A 177 4.09 -1.67 3.02
CA GLY A 177 4.69 -2.47 4.08
C GLY A 177 5.38 -1.66 5.18
N PHE A 178 5.47 -0.32 5.06
CA PHE A 178 6.03 0.55 6.10
C PHE A 178 5.19 0.51 7.37
N GLY A 179 5.85 0.61 8.51
CA GLY A 179 5.21 0.78 9.81
C GLY A 179 6.22 0.66 10.93
N LEU A 180 6.21 1.65 11.81
CA LEU A 180 7.06 1.72 13.00
C LEU A 180 6.44 0.93 14.16
N THR A 181 7.25 0.64 15.14
CA THR A 181 6.85 0.02 16.40
C THR A 181 7.60 0.71 17.55
N TYR A 182 7.30 0.32 18.79
CA TYR A 182 7.93 0.93 19.98
C TYR A 182 9.25 0.26 20.39
N THR A 183 9.77 -0.65 19.57
CA THR A 183 11.00 -1.40 19.82
C THR A 183 11.69 -1.73 18.51
N ASP A 184 12.93 -2.21 18.58
CA ASP A 184 13.74 -2.55 17.42
C ASP A 184 13.81 -4.06 17.22
N PHE A 185 14.01 -4.50 15.97
CA PHE A 185 14.13 -5.90 15.61
C PHE A 185 15.32 -6.12 14.68
N ALA A 186 16.05 -7.20 14.91
CA ALA A 186 16.94 -7.78 13.92
C ALA A 186 16.22 -8.93 13.20
N VAL A 187 16.31 -8.95 11.87
CA VAL A 187 15.77 -10.02 11.00
C VAL A 187 16.95 -10.66 10.29
N GLU A 188 17.20 -11.94 10.57
CA GLU A 188 18.29 -12.70 9.99
C GLU A 188 17.72 -13.84 9.15
N THR A 189 18.07 -13.88 7.85
CA THR A 189 17.70 -14.98 6.96
C THR A 189 18.59 -16.19 7.25
N VAL A 190 17.97 -17.31 7.62
CA VAL A 190 18.62 -18.58 7.87
C VAL A 190 18.71 -19.42 6.61
N ASP A 191 17.62 -19.52 5.84
CA ASP A 191 17.56 -20.09 4.49
C ASP A 191 16.63 -19.21 3.63
N GLY A 192 17.12 -18.80 2.47
CA GLY A 192 16.47 -17.81 1.61
C GLY A 192 15.88 -18.36 0.32
N LYS A 193 15.77 -19.66 0.15
CA LYS A 193 15.21 -20.26 -1.07
C LYS A 193 13.70 -20.03 -1.16
N ILE A 194 12.97 -20.94 -1.76
CA ILE A 194 11.50 -20.93 -1.89
C ILE A 194 10.80 -21.06 -0.55
N GLU A 195 11.41 -21.75 0.40
CA GLU A 195 11.07 -21.69 1.82
C GLU A 195 12.05 -20.73 2.51
N VAL A 196 11.59 -19.54 2.78
CA VAL A 196 12.40 -18.53 3.48
C VAL A 196 12.26 -18.74 4.98
N THR A 197 13.33 -19.14 5.65
CA THR A 197 13.39 -19.21 7.11
C THR A 197 14.14 -18.02 7.65
N VAL A 198 13.52 -17.30 8.57
CA VAL A 198 14.09 -16.11 9.23
C VAL A 198 14.08 -16.29 10.74
N ASN A 199 15.09 -15.77 11.41
CA ASN A 199 15.11 -15.59 12.85
C ASN A 199 14.89 -14.10 13.16
N VAL A 200 13.83 -13.77 13.89
CA VAL A 200 13.48 -12.40 14.29
C VAL A 200 13.76 -12.23 15.77
N THR A 201 14.65 -11.31 16.11
CA THR A 201 15.04 -11.00 17.49
C THR A 201 14.57 -9.59 17.86
N ASN A 202 13.89 -9.44 18.97
CA ASN A 202 13.61 -8.13 19.56
C ASN A 202 14.88 -7.59 20.20
N THR A 203 15.49 -6.57 19.59
CA THR A 203 16.75 -5.96 20.03
C THR A 203 16.55 -4.69 20.85
N GLY A 204 15.32 -4.19 20.95
CA GLY A 204 15.00 -2.98 21.70
C GLY A 204 14.55 -3.26 23.14
N ASP A 205 14.08 -2.22 23.81
CA ASP A 205 13.79 -2.22 25.25
C ASP A 205 12.33 -2.54 25.60
N TYR A 206 11.45 -2.64 24.60
CA TYR A 206 10.01 -2.86 24.81
C TYR A 206 9.55 -4.15 24.14
N LYS A 207 8.46 -4.73 24.64
CA LYS A 207 7.79 -5.85 23.97
C LYS A 207 7.26 -5.41 22.59
N GLY A 208 7.33 -6.30 21.61
CA GLY A 208 6.90 -5.96 20.25
C GLY A 208 6.55 -7.16 19.40
N LYS A 209 6.03 -6.88 18.20
CA LYS A 209 5.82 -7.84 17.12
C LYS A 209 6.38 -7.28 15.84
N GLN A 210 6.94 -8.12 14.97
CA GLN A 210 7.44 -7.72 13.66
C GLN A 210 6.77 -8.52 12.54
N VAL A 211 6.52 -7.85 11.41
CA VAL A 211 6.11 -8.50 10.17
C VAL A 211 7.33 -8.62 9.26
N VAL A 212 7.61 -9.83 8.81
CA VAL A 212 8.60 -10.09 7.76
C VAL A 212 7.87 -10.30 6.46
N GLN A 213 8.38 -9.68 5.39
CA GLN A 213 7.82 -9.69 4.05
C GLN A 213 8.84 -10.28 3.09
N VAL A 214 8.37 -11.15 2.20
CA VAL A 214 9.17 -11.76 1.13
C VAL A 214 8.66 -11.23 -0.20
N TYR A 215 9.56 -10.70 -0.99
CA TYR A 215 9.28 -10.22 -2.35
C TYR A 215 10.13 -10.97 -3.36
N TYR A 216 9.70 -10.94 -4.62
CA TYR A 216 10.53 -11.35 -5.75
C TYR A 216 10.55 -10.26 -6.82
N GLY A 217 11.64 -10.19 -7.56
CA GLY A 217 11.72 -9.55 -8.86
C GLY A 217 11.60 -10.59 -9.97
N ALA A 218 11.23 -10.16 -11.15
CA ALA A 218 11.23 -11.01 -12.33
C ALA A 218 12.02 -10.34 -13.47
N PRO A 219 12.71 -11.11 -14.33
CA PRO A 219 13.48 -10.53 -15.41
C PRO A 219 12.55 -9.81 -16.39
N GLN A 220 12.94 -8.64 -16.86
CA GLN A 220 12.29 -8.00 -18.01
C GLN A 220 12.62 -8.82 -19.26
N GLY A 221 11.59 -9.31 -19.95
CA GLY A 221 11.68 -10.17 -21.11
C GLY A 221 10.72 -9.71 -22.20
N GLU A 222 10.04 -10.65 -22.85
CA GLU A 222 8.96 -10.33 -23.80
C GLU A 222 7.77 -9.68 -23.09
N LEU A 223 7.56 -10.04 -21.82
CA LEU A 223 6.53 -9.45 -20.96
C LEU A 223 7.17 -8.42 -20.02
N GLY A 224 6.56 -7.25 -19.94
CA GLY A 224 6.92 -6.25 -18.93
C GLY A 224 6.50 -6.69 -17.54
N LYS A 225 7.32 -6.41 -16.52
CA LYS A 225 7.07 -6.85 -15.14
C LYS A 225 7.33 -5.76 -14.12
N ALA A 226 6.61 -5.84 -13.01
CA ALA A 226 6.89 -4.98 -11.87
C ALA A 226 8.29 -5.29 -11.28
N ALA A 227 8.99 -4.27 -10.80
CA ALA A 227 10.31 -4.41 -10.20
C ALA A 227 10.32 -5.35 -8.99
N LYS A 228 9.23 -5.31 -8.19
CA LYS A 228 9.03 -6.21 -7.04
C LYS A 228 7.58 -6.64 -6.94
N SER A 229 7.35 -7.89 -6.50
CA SER A 229 6.03 -8.43 -6.15
C SER A 229 6.10 -9.19 -4.84
N LEU A 230 5.09 -9.01 -3.98
CA LEU A 230 5.00 -9.71 -2.69
C LEU A 230 4.71 -11.20 -2.92
N ALA A 231 5.59 -12.05 -2.42
CA ALA A 231 5.44 -13.51 -2.46
C ALA A 231 4.75 -14.05 -1.21
N GLY A 232 5.04 -13.47 -0.05
CA GLY A 232 4.47 -13.90 1.21
C GLY A 232 4.89 -13.01 2.38
N PHE A 233 4.25 -13.23 3.52
CA PHE A 233 4.60 -12.54 4.76
C PHE A 233 4.23 -13.38 5.97
N ALA A 234 4.89 -13.11 7.09
CA ALA A 234 4.52 -13.67 8.39
C ALA A 234 4.74 -12.63 9.50
N LYS A 235 4.02 -12.80 10.61
CA LYS A 235 4.11 -11.92 11.77
C LYS A 235 4.48 -12.73 13.01
N THR A 236 5.44 -12.23 13.79
CA THR A 236 5.85 -12.85 15.06
C THR A 236 4.72 -12.86 16.10
N GLY A 237 4.80 -13.74 17.05
CA GLY A 237 4.18 -13.56 18.36
C GLY A 237 4.69 -12.31 19.05
N LEU A 238 4.21 -12.08 20.28
CA LEU A 238 4.73 -11.00 21.13
C LEU A 238 6.10 -11.42 21.68
N LEU A 239 7.14 -10.69 21.32
CA LEU A 239 8.51 -10.90 21.77
C LEU A 239 8.87 -9.88 22.86
N GLN A 240 9.38 -10.38 24.00
CA GLN A 240 10.00 -9.53 25.02
C GLN A 240 11.38 -9.06 24.53
N PRO A 241 11.99 -8.03 25.14
CA PRO A 241 13.38 -7.66 24.90
C PRO A 241 14.32 -8.86 24.98
N GLY A 242 15.09 -9.10 23.92
CA GLY A 242 16.01 -10.24 23.80
C GLY A 242 15.40 -11.56 23.32
N ASP A 243 14.07 -11.67 23.25
CA ASP A 243 13.42 -12.86 22.69
C ASP A 243 13.62 -12.95 21.18
N SER A 244 13.70 -14.20 20.70
CA SER A 244 13.78 -14.52 19.27
C SER A 244 12.71 -15.52 18.88
N GLN A 245 12.27 -15.43 17.62
CA GLN A 245 11.37 -16.38 17.00
C GLN A 245 11.84 -16.74 15.59
N GLU A 246 11.95 -18.02 15.31
CA GLU A 246 12.14 -18.53 13.98
C GLU A 246 10.78 -18.64 13.27
N MET A 247 10.71 -18.22 12.01
CA MET A 247 9.54 -18.32 11.17
C MET A 247 9.93 -18.77 9.77
N THR A 248 9.07 -19.60 9.15
CA THR A 248 9.22 -20.02 7.75
C THR A 248 8.08 -19.42 6.94
N ILE A 249 8.42 -18.77 5.82
CA ILE A 249 7.50 -18.21 4.84
C ILE A 249 7.69 -19.00 3.54
N SER A 250 6.70 -19.79 3.18
CA SER A 250 6.72 -20.60 1.97
C SER A 250 5.92 -19.92 0.85
N TYR A 251 6.41 -20.00 -0.37
CA TYR A 251 5.71 -19.60 -1.59
C TYR A 251 6.06 -20.58 -2.72
N ASP A 252 5.24 -20.61 -3.77
CA ASP A 252 5.50 -21.45 -4.92
C ASP A 252 6.20 -20.64 -6.02
N VAL A 253 7.21 -21.23 -6.68
CA VAL A 253 7.86 -20.62 -7.85
C VAL A 253 6.84 -20.27 -8.92
N ASP A 254 5.82 -21.08 -9.09
CA ASP A 254 4.76 -20.85 -10.07
C ASP A 254 3.95 -19.56 -9.81
N GLN A 255 3.94 -19.04 -8.58
CA GLN A 255 3.35 -17.74 -8.25
C GLN A 255 4.13 -16.56 -8.84
N MET A 256 5.38 -16.77 -9.25
CA MET A 256 6.19 -15.73 -9.92
C MET A 256 5.89 -15.63 -11.42
N ALA A 257 5.03 -16.48 -11.96
CA ALA A 257 4.67 -16.48 -13.38
C ALA A 257 3.88 -15.20 -13.76
N SER A 258 4.12 -14.76 -14.99
CA SER A 258 3.41 -13.62 -15.61
C SER A 258 2.41 -14.14 -16.65
N TYR A 259 1.29 -13.47 -16.79
CA TYR A 259 0.25 -13.84 -17.76
C TYR A 259 0.51 -13.19 -19.12
N ASP A 260 0.60 -14.01 -20.15
CA ASP A 260 0.76 -13.60 -21.55
C ASP A 260 -0.58 -13.54 -22.26
N ASP A 261 -1.27 -12.43 -22.15
CA ASP A 261 -2.58 -12.22 -22.80
C ASP A 261 -2.47 -11.97 -24.30
N ALA A 262 -1.34 -11.41 -24.75
CA ALA A 262 -1.11 -11.06 -26.16
C ALA A 262 -0.47 -12.19 -26.98
N GLY A 263 0.17 -13.17 -26.32
CA GLY A 263 0.94 -14.22 -26.98
C GLY A 263 2.35 -13.78 -27.37
N LYS A 264 2.93 -12.80 -26.70
CA LYS A 264 4.28 -12.28 -26.97
C LYS A 264 5.36 -13.36 -26.82
N THR A 265 5.18 -14.27 -25.85
CA THR A 265 6.08 -15.41 -25.63
C THR A 265 5.81 -16.61 -26.56
N GLY A 266 4.80 -16.52 -27.41
CA GLY A 266 4.28 -17.62 -28.22
C GLY A 266 3.20 -18.47 -27.54
N HIS A 267 2.80 -18.13 -26.32
CA HIS A 267 1.84 -18.87 -25.50
C HIS A 267 0.68 -17.96 -25.04
N LYS A 268 -0.15 -17.51 -25.99
CA LYS A 268 -1.30 -16.64 -25.66
C LYS A 268 -2.18 -17.27 -24.59
N SER A 269 -2.62 -16.47 -23.65
CA SER A 269 -3.48 -16.83 -22.52
C SER A 269 -2.84 -17.85 -21.58
N ALA A 270 -1.53 -17.79 -21.40
CA ALA A 270 -0.79 -18.67 -20.49
C ALA A 270 -0.09 -17.89 -19.36
N TYR A 271 0.02 -18.50 -18.20
CA TYR A 271 0.99 -18.11 -17.19
C TYR A 271 2.34 -18.71 -17.53
N VAL A 272 3.36 -17.88 -17.63
CA VAL A 272 4.71 -18.29 -18.01
C VAL A 272 5.76 -17.74 -17.05
N LEU A 273 6.83 -18.51 -16.86
CA LEU A 273 8.09 -18.03 -16.31
C LEU A 273 9.07 -17.86 -17.46
N GLU A 274 9.55 -16.66 -17.70
CA GLU A 274 10.55 -16.41 -18.72
C GLU A 274 11.95 -16.77 -18.21
N ALA A 275 12.86 -17.05 -19.13
CA ALA A 275 14.25 -17.34 -18.78
C ALA A 275 14.89 -16.13 -18.11
N GLY A 276 15.64 -16.36 -17.05
CA GLY A 276 16.38 -15.33 -16.33
C GLY A 276 16.39 -15.50 -14.83
N ASP A 277 16.87 -14.46 -14.16
CA ASP A 277 17.06 -14.45 -12.72
C ASP A 277 15.88 -13.78 -12.01
N TYR A 278 15.40 -14.43 -10.96
CA TYR A 278 14.32 -13.99 -10.08
C TYR A 278 14.91 -13.77 -8.68
N PRO A 279 15.40 -12.58 -8.36
CA PRO A 279 15.89 -12.28 -7.03
C PRO A 279 14.76 -12.32 -6.00
N VAL A 280 15.04 -12.93 -4.85
CA VAL A 280 14.14 -13.03 -3.70
C VAL A 280 14.65 -12.10 -2.61
N TYR A 281 13.77 -11.23 -2.16
CA TYR A 281 14.06 -10.22 -1.14
C TYR A 281 13.35 -10.55 0.16
N VAL A 282 13.99 -10.30 1.27
CA VAL A 282 13.42 -10.45 2.62
C VAL A 282 13.65 -9.19 3.42
N GLY A 283 12.62 -8.73 4.11
CA GLY A 283 12.73 -7.54 4.93
C GLY A 283 11.44 -7.15 5.63
N THR A 284 11.32 -5.89 6.01
CA THR A 284 10.19 -5.38 6.80
C THR A 284 9.25 -4.48 5.99
N SER A 285 9.65 -4.08 4.78
CA SER A 285 8.83 -3.34 3.82
C SER A 285 9.35 -3.60 2.40
N VAL A 286 8.66 -3.07 1.38
CA VAL A 286 9.08 -3.17 -0.02
C VAL A 286 10.43 -2.48 -0.29
N ARG A 287 10.84 -1.52 0.54
CA ARG A 287 12.11 -0.79 0.45
C ARG A 287 13.16 -1.23 1.47
N ASP A 288 12.71 -1.65 2.63
CA ASP A 288 13.58 -2.21 3.67
C ASP A 288 13.63 -3.74 3.51
N CYS A 289 14.32 -4.19 2.46
CA CYS A 289 14.50 -5.61 2.14
C CYS A 289 15.76 -5.83 1.31
N ASP A 290 16.44 -6.93 1.57
CA ASP A 290 17.68 -7.34 0.90
C ASP A 290 17.48 -8.60 0.07
N VAL A 291 18.27 -8.75 -1.03
CA VAL A 291 18.31 -9.99 -1.81
C VAL A 291 18.98 -11.08 -1.00
N VAL A 292 18.28 -12.17 -0.75
CA VAL A 292 18.76 -13.32 0.03
C VAL A 292 18.99 -14.57 -0.82
N TYR A 293 18.35 -14.64 -1.98
CA TYR A 293 18.45 -15.74 -2.93
C TYR A 293 18.10 -15.26 -4.34
N THR A 294 18.56 -15.97 -5.34
CA THR A 294 18.17 -15.79 -6.74
C THR A 294 17.76 -17.14 -7.31
N HIS A 295 16.50 -17.25 -7.73
CA HIS A 295 16.03 -18.38 -8.54
C HIS A 295 16.33 -18.10 -10.00
N THR A 296 16.89 -19.08 -10.73
CA THR A 296 17.18 -18.94 -12.16
C THR A 296 16.34 -19.92 -12.97
N GLU A 297 15.50 -19.39 -13.88
CA GLU A 297 14.82 -20.18 -14.89
C GLU A 297 15.71 -20.31 -16.14
N PRO A 298 16.06 -21.53 -16.55
CA PRO A 298 16.99 -21.75 -17.67
C PRO A 298 16.34 -21.51 -19.04
N GLY A 299 15.03 -21.43 -19.13
CA GLY A 299 14.27 -21.26 -20.35
C GLY A 299 12.82 -20.92 -20.07
N LEU A 300 12.08 -20.52 -21.10
CA LEU A 300 10.64 -20.28 -20.96
C LEU A 300 9.93 -21.54 -20.46
N ARG A 301 9.15 -21.40 -19.38
CA ARG A 301 8.34 -22.48 -18.81
C ARG A 301 6.87 -22.06 -18.74
N VAL A 302 6.00 -22.80 -19.42
CA VAL A 302 4.55 -22.62 -19.29
C VAL A 302 4.10 -23.29 -17.99
N VAL A 303 3.57 -22.47 -17.08
CA VAL A 303 3.04 -22.90 -15.78
C VAL A 303 1.60 -23.38 -15.96
N GLU A 304 0.79 -22.58 -16.63
CA GLU A 304 -0.62 -22.92 -16.86
C GLU A 304 -1.08 -22.34 -18.21
N GLN A 305 -1.74 -23.17 -19.02
CA GLN A 305 -2.38 -22.73 -20.27
C GLN A 305 -3.87 -22.55 -20.03
N LEU A 306 -4.35 -21.31 -20.24
CA LEU A 306 -5.75 -20.95 -20.14
C LEU A 306 -6.37 -20.65 -21.51
N GLN A 307 -7.61 -20.22 -21.48
CA GLN A 307 -8.35 -19.72 -22.65
C GLN A 307 -8.83 -18.30 -22.37
N GLU A 308 -8.77 -17.43 -23.37
CA GLU A 308 -9.33 -16.11 -23.30
C GLU A 308 -10.87 -16.20 -23.31
N VAL A 309 -11.49 -15.89 -22.18
CA VAL A 309 -12.95 -15.91 -22.03
C VAL A 309 -13.56 -14.50 -22.11
N MET A 310 -12.77 -13.47 -21.82
CA MET A 310 -13.18 -12.07 -21.88
C MET A 310 -12.13 -11.29 -22.66
N ALA A 311 -12.50 -10.83 -23.83
CA ALA A 311 -11.66 -10.00 -24.68
C ALA A 311 -12.15 -8.56 -24.65
N VAL A 312 -11.23 -7.61 -24.83
CA VAL A 312 -11.58 -6.22 -25.10
C VAL A 312 -12.11 -6.15 -26.54
N ASP A 313 -13.30 -5.57 -26.72
CA ASP A 313 -13.84 -5.33 -28.06
C ASP A 313 -13.00 -4.26 -28.79
N PRO A 314 -12.69 -4.42 -30.09
CA PRO A 314 -11.92 -3.44 -30.84
C PRO A 314 -12.47 -2.02 -30.81
N ASP A 315 -13.79 -1.86 -30.68
CA ASP A 315 -14.43 -0.55 -30.56
C ASP A 315 -14.17 0.14 -29.19
N HIS A 316 -13.65 -0.61 -28.22
CA HIS A 316 -13.30 -0.15 -26.87
C HIS A 316 -11.81 -0.32 -26.56
N ALA A 317 -10.98 -0.41 -27.60
CA ALA A 317 -9.54 -0.54 -27.44
C ALA A 317 -8.95 0.66 -26.68
N PHE A 318 -7.99 0.39 -25.81
CA PHE A 318 -7.22 1.39 -25.08
C PHE A 318 -5.77 0.98 -24.96
N GLU A 319 -4.93 1.88 -24.51
CA GLU A 319 -3.52 1.59 -24.20
C GLU A 319 -3.34 1.42 -22.69
N ARG A 320 -2.43 0.53 -22.30
CA ARG A 320 -2.07 0.25 -20.92
C ARG A 320 -0.58 0.42 -20.70
N MET A 321 -0.17 0.58 -19.46
CA MET A 321 1.23 0.66 -19.07
C MET A 321 1.94 -0.68 -19.28
N ALA A 322 3.17 -0.60 -19.76
CA ALA A 322 4.09 -1.73 -19.87
C ALA A 322 5.49 -1.30 -19.46
N ALA A 323 6.24 -2.18 -18.79
CA ALA A 323 7.66 -1.97 -18.53
C ALA A 323 8.48 -2.51 -19.70
N THR A 324 9.48 -1.75 -20.11
CA THR A 324 10.49 -2.15 -21.06
C THR A 324 11.88 -1.73 -20.56
N GLU A 325 12.95 -2.24 -21.16
CA GLU A 325 14.29 -1.79 -20.88
C GLU A 325 14.76 -0.84 -21.99
N ASP A 326 15.33 0.31 -21.59
CA ASP A 326 16.02 1.21 -22.53
C ASP A 326 17.39 0.64 -22.95
N ALA A 327 18.09 1.37 -23.82
CA ALA A 327 19.42 0.95 -24.33
C ALA A 327 20.50 0.87 -23.22
N GLU A 328 20.28 1.53 -22.11
CA GLU A 328 21.12 1.57 -20.93
C GLU A 328 20.76 0.50 -19.88
N GLY A 329 19.66 -0.23 -20.10
CA GLY A 329 19.14 -1.27 -19.19
C GLY A 329 18.31 -0.74 -18.04
N ASN A 330 17.81 0.51 -18.13
CA ASN A 330 16.86 1.02 -17.13
C ASN A 330 15.44 0.61 -17.50
N ILE A 331 14.64 0.31 -16.48
CA ILE A 331 13.20 0.06 -16.68
C ILE A 331 12.51 1.39 -16.97
N VAL A 332 11.82 1.46 -18.10
CA VAL A 332 11.04 2.61 -18.54
C VAL A 332 9.60 2.20 -18.81
N MET A 333 8.68 3.16 -18.65
CA MET A 333 7.27 2.95 -18.95
C MET A 333 7.00 3.26 -20.41
N GLU A 334 6.35 2.34 -21.10
CA GLU A 334 5.74 2.55 -22.39
C GLU A 334 4.23 2.29 -22.33
N MET A 335 3.50 2.86 -23.28
CA MET A 335 2.08 2.55 -23.46
C MET A 335 1.94 1.54 -24.60
N GLU A 336 1.24 0.43 -24.34
CA GLU A 336 0.97 -0.58 -25.35
C GLU A 336 -0.53 -0.81 -25.51
N PRO A 337 -0.98 -1.12 -26.75
CA PRO A 337 -2.39 -1.43 -26.95
C PRO A 337 -2.77 -2.74 -26.26
N VAL A 338 -3.94 -2.76 -25.60
CA VAL A 338 -4.49 -4.01 -25.08
C VAL A 338 -4.84 -4.96 -26.24
N PRO A 339 -4.68 -6.28 -26.06
CA PRO A 339 -5.16 -7.24 -27.04
C PRO A 339 -6.67 -7.13 -27.21
N THR A 340 -7.12 -7.08 -28.46
CA THR A 340 -8.55 -6.98 -28.78
C THR A 340 -9.01 -8.17 -29.63
N ARG A 341 -10.29 -8.54 -29.48
CA ARG A 341 -10.94 -9.54 -30.30
C ARG A 341 -12.44 -9.24 -30.39
N THR A 342 -12.99 -9.28 -31.60
CA THR A 342 -14.45 -9.29 -31.74
C THR A 342 -15.01 -10.57 -31.12
N VAL A 343 -15.88 -10.42 -30.14
CA VAL A 343 -16.54 -11.54 -29.45
C VAL A 343 -17.87 -11.82 -30.15
N ASP A 344 -18.07 -13.05 -30.67
CA ASP A 344 -19.40 -13.50 -31.03
C ASP A 344 -20.21 -13.73 -29.74
N VAL A 345 -21.28 -12.97 -29.54
CA VAL A 345 -22.17 -13.12 -28.39
C VAL A 345 -22.77 -14.52 -28.25
N ASN A 346 -22.67 -15.34 -29.29
CA ASN A 346 -23.09 -16.74 -29.29
C ASN A 346 -21.96 -17.72 -28.88
N GLU A 347 -20.71 -17.28 -28.78
CA GLU A 347 -19.59 -18.05 -28.21
C GLU A 347 -19.69 -18.12 -26.67
N ARG A 348 -20.88 -18.32 -26.14
CA ARG A 348 -21.00 -18.52 -24.69
C ARG A 348 -20.67 -19.96 -24.36
N ILE A 349 -19.83 -20.08 -23.36
CA ILE A 349 -19.37 -21.30 -22.68
C ILE A 349 -20.56 -22.15 -22.24
#